data_c6551fb4c57c4a2977960003433112b5
#
_entry.id   c6551fb4c57c4a2977960003433112b5
#
_cell.length_a   1.000
_cell.length_b   1.000
_cell.length_c   1.000
_cell.angle_alpha   90.00
_cell.angle_beta   90.00
_cell.angle_gamma   90.00
#
_symmetry.space_group_name_H-M   'P 1'
#
loop_
_entity.id
_entity.type
_entity.pdbx_description
1 polymer ?
#
loop_
_entity_poly.entity_id
_entity_poly.type
_entity_poly.pdbx_seq_one_letter_code
_entity_poly.pdbx_strand_id
1 'polypeptide(L)'
;MPDIHLHREKGGYLFEDHAFGVNLEITRKGFFGGLSAEMLNNRKLYAGGDAPSGWECTAFERITDRPLESLCHSRFIILRDGGSMKQTSEVIATEAGKTYEARAWVKPLTDTAEIAFGLAGREQTFTVTANGEAYIPLFFTFEGTDLDGGTFTLTVKGEAAVFEVSLRDADHFYGMRRDVIEALRAVCPTAIRFPGGCAADHFDWKESLKAPEFRVPADGSSKWFLFRDSYDQDTLDIGLNEFIMLCRELNAEPEYTVSLILSDGEDARRLVEYCNGDPTTEYGAKRQALGFDPFDIHLWYVGNEAYFFGGEFQNSQAAALRTNELIRAMKQADPTIATAIGLTWGYGYRDWCFDFMKYIDTPFEYVSYHDYIGILPDASQGDNGMATTEILEDNFRDGDCFGLNFYRDMLFKESFAPIRVCVDEWNYSWGKDSSNALFFSNALQLHFIAKGKETYHIDRAEFFMPVNEGMLTVKGSSVKTESTAHLFTLMQSHRGGTVIPCDSDHPDLDLLCTDHGDHLFLSVVNRKSTPLDMTTEGYEITDCTEIRTGAYSFESNDFEVVENTAPTVHGHSVLFMKLAK
;
A
#
# COMPACT_ATOMS: atom_id res chain seq x y z
N MET A 1 16.29 -6.91 38.58
CA MET A 1 16.15 -6.07 37.37
C MET A 1 17.11 -6.69 36.35
N PRO A 2 16.68 -7.05 35.17
CA PRO A 2 17.60 -7.49 34.12
C PRO A 2 18.54 -6.37 33.72
N ASP A 3 19.81 -6.72 33.57
CA ASP A 3 20.81 -5.81 33.03
C ASP A 3 20.82 -5.92 31.51
N ILE A 4 20.94 -4.78 30.85
CA ILE A 4 21.12 -4.69 29.41
C ILE A 4 22.58 -4.40 29.10
N HIS A 5 23.18 -5.25 28.30
CA HIS A 5 24.57 -5.18 27.92
C HIS A 5 24.70 -4.68 26.47
N LEU A 6 25.44 -3.57 26.26
CA LEU A 6 25.64 -2.93 24.98
C LEU A 6 27.09 -3.10 24.53
N HIS A 7 27.32 -3.81 23.43
CA HIS A 7 28.64 -4.25 22.97
C HIS A 7 29.21 -3.36 21.85
N ARG A 8 29.43 -2.08 22.12
CA ARG A 8 29.96 -1.10 21.15
C ARG A 8 31.31 -1.53 20.54
N GLU A 9 32.15 -2.18 21.31
CA GLU A 9 33.48 -2.65 20.91
C GLU A 9 33.44 -3.73 19.81
N LYS A 10 32.33 -4.42 19.66
CA LYS A 10 32.16 -5.45 18.62
C LYS A 10 31.88 -4.86 17.23
N GLY A 11 31.67 -3.54 17.15
CA GLY A 11 31.27 -2.88 15.90
C GLY A 11 29.85 -3.27 15.46
N GLY A 12 29.49 -2.88 14.26
CA GLY A 12 28.18 -3.14 13.70
C GLY A 12 28.05 -2.60 12.27
N TYR A 13 26.82 -2.51 11.78
CA TYR A 13 26.50 -2.01 10.45
C TYR A 13 25.54 -0.83 10.51
N LEU A 14 25.57 0.00 9.47
CA LEU A 14 24.69 1.16 9.37
C LEU A 14 23.23 0.69 9.21
N PHE A 15 22.33 1.21 10.05
CA PHE A 15 20.91 1.05 9.89
C PHE A 15 20.39 2.06 8.86
N GLU A 16 20.15 1.58 7.67
CA GLU A 16 19.76 2.41 6.53
C GLU A 16 18.28 2.80 6.56
N ASP A 17 17.92 3.73 5.72
CA ASP A 17 16.57 4.32 5.68
C ASP A 17 15.51 3.35 5.15
N HIS A 18 15.90 2.37 4.35
CA HIS A 18 14.97 1.55 3.56
C HIS A 18 14.18 0.48 4.34
N ALA A 19 14.41 0.33 5.64
CA ALA A 19 13.61 -0.55 6.51
C ALA A 19 12.21 0.02 6.83
N PHE A 20 11.94 1.28 6.48
CA PHE A 20 10.70 2.00 6.78
C PHE A 20 9.88 2.29 5.53
N GLY A 21 9.96 1.47 4.53
CA GLY A 21 9.09 1.51 3.37
C GLY A 21 7.66 1.07 3.69
N VAL A 22 6.74 1.42 2.82
CA VAL A 22 5.36 0.97 2.86
C VAL A 22 4.91 0.51 1.48
N ASN A 23 4.03 -0.49 1.44
CA ASN A 23 3.42 -0.97 0.21
C ASN A 23 1.99 -0.40 0.11
N LEU A 24 1.70 0.32 -0.96
CA LEU A 24 0.36 0.83 -1.27
C LEU A 24 -0.26 0.00 -2.38
N GLU A 25 -1.21 -0.84 -2.03
CA GLU A 25 -1.94 -1.67 -2.98
C GLU A 25 -3.35 -1.16 -3.20
N ILE A 26 -3.80 -1.20 -4.47
CA ILE A 26 -5.15 -0.81 -4.88
C ILE A 26 -6.13 -1.93 -4.54
N THR A 27 -6.38 -2.13 -3.25
CA THR A 27 -7.26 -3.18 -2.73
C THR A 27 -7.74 -2.86 -1.31
N ARG A 28 -8.74 -3.58 -0.81
CA ARG A 28 -9.20 -3.64 0.59
C ARG A 28 -9.31 -2.29 1.33
N LYS A 29 -9.91 -1.28 0.69
CA LYS A 29 -10.05 0.08 1.24
C LYS A 29 -8.73 0.83 1.47
N GLY A 30 -7.62 0.41 0.86
CA GLY A 30 -6.38 1.16 0.88
C GLY A 30 -6.51 2.48 0.12
N PHE A 31 -7.22 2.44 -1.01
CA PHE A 31 -7.49 3.61 -1.86
C PHE A 31 -8.92 4.10 -1.68
N PHE A 32 -9.94 3.42 -2.24
CA PHE A 32 -11.33 3.81 -2.04
C PHE A 32 -11.74 3.58 -0.58
N GLY A 33 -12.29 4.61 0.08
CA GLY A 33 -12.55 4.56 1.52
C GLY A 33 -11.30 4.68 2.41
N GLY A 34 -10.16 4.99 1.81
CA GLY A 34 -8.86 5.21 2.45
C GLY A 34 -8.18 6.47 1.89
N LEU A 35 -7.16 6.28 1.06
CA LEU A 35 -6.35 7.37 0.49
C LEU A 35 -7.13 8.21 -0.55
N SER A 36 -8.04 7.61 -1.32
CA SER A 36 -8.81 8.33 -2.34
C SER A 36 -9.79 9.32 -1.73
N ALA A 37 -9.86 10.52 -2.32
CA ALA A 37 -10.87 11.52 -1.96
C ALA A 37 -12.24 11.22 -2.56
N GLU A 38 -12.35 10.28 -3.51
CA GLU A 38 -13.61 9.88 -4.14
C GLU A 38 -14.50 9.12 -3.13
N MET A 39 -15.76 9.51 -3.04
CA MET A 39 -16.72 8.96 -2.08
C MET A 39 -17.73 8.01 -2.73
N LEU A 40 -17.76 7.90 -4.07
CA LEU A 40 -18.71 7.07 -4.79
C LEU A 40 -18.04 5.83 -5.34
N ASN A 41 -18.48 4.67 -4.87
CA ASN A 41 -18.03 3.39 -5.40
C ASN A 41 -18.63 3.15 -6.79
N ASN A 42 -17.86 2.48 -7.67
CA ASN A 42 -18.27 2.20 -9.05
C ASN A 42 -18.85 3.44 -9.75
N ARG A 43 -18.22 4.60 -9.53
CA ARG A 43 -18.67 5.90 -10.01
C ARG A 43 -18.76 6.01 -11.53
N LYS A 44 -18.00 5.18 -12.25
CA LYS A 44 -18.02 5.05 -13.72
C LYS A 44 -19.05 4.05 -14.22
N LEU A 45 -19.88 3.50 -13.34
CA LEU A 45 -20.96 2.58 -13.65
C LEU A 45 -20.48 1.32 -14.42
N TYR A 46 -19.22 0.94 -14.24
CA TYR A 46 -18.60 -0.15 -15.01
C TYR A 46 -19.06 -1.53 -14.55
N ALA A 47 -19.07 -1.78 -13.22
CA ALA A 47 -19.43 -3.07 -12.65
C ALA A 47 -20.94 -3.30 -12.57
N GLY A 48 -21.29 -4.56 -12.53
CA GLY A 48 -22.65 -5.05 -12.36
C GLY A 48 -23.23 -5.68 -13.61
N GLY A 49 -24.35 -6.37 -13.40
CA GLY A 49 -25.14 -7.03 -14.45
C GLY A 49 -26.25 -6.13 -14.97
N ASP A 50 -27.50 -6.45 -14.59
CA ASP A 50 -28.71 -5.71 -15.01
C ASP A 50 -28.76 -4.28 -14.46
N ALA A 51 -28.06 -4.01 -13.36
CA ALA A 51 -27.85 -2.68 -12.77
C ALA A 51 -26.38 -2.49 -12.41
N PRO A 52 -25.87 -1.23 -12.31
CA PRO A 52 -24.54 -0.98 -11.79
C PRO A 52 -24.43 -1.42 -10.33
N SER A 53 -23.38 -2.18 -9.99
CA SER A 53 -23.13 -2.59 -8.61
C SER A 53 -23.00 -1.39 -7.68
N GLY A 54 -23.62 -1.47 -6.48
CA GLY A 54 -23.58 -0.41 -5.48
C GLY A 54 -24.56 0.74 -5.75
N TRP A 55 -25.38 0.69 -6.81
CA TRP A 55 -26.34 1.73 -7.15
C TRP A 55 -27.78 1.21 -7.15
N GLU A 56 -28.66 1.96 -6.51
CA GLU A 56 -30.11 1.75 -6.63
C GLU A 56 -30.65 2.65 -7.75
N CYS A 57 -31.20 2.04 -8.80
CA CYS A 57 -31.68 2.76 -9.99
C CYS A 57 -33.18 2.53 -10.22
N THR A 58 -33.89 3.58 -10.67
CA THR A 58 -35.30 3.50 -11.06
C THR A 58 -35.50 4.06 -12.46
N ALA A 59 -36.48 3.57 -13.21
CA ALA A 59 -36.80 3.99 -14.58
C ALA A 59 -35.53 4.12 -15.45
N PHE A 60 -34.74 3.08 -15.50
CA PHE A 60 -33.45 3.06 -16.19
C PHE A 60 -33.33 1.92 -17.20
N GLU A 61 -32.36 2.07 -18.09
CA GLU A 61 -31.87 1.05 -18.99
C GLU A 61 -30.35 0.92 -18.85
N ARG A 62 -29.85 -0.30 -18.66
CA ARG A 62 -28.41 -0.59 -18.62
C ARG A 62 -27.87 -0.80 -20.02
N ILE A 63 -26.85 -0.08 -20.40
CA ILE A 63 -26.11 -0.27 -21.66
C ILE A 63 -24.76 -0.90 -21.33
N THR A 64 -24.38 -1.95 -22.05
CA THR A 64 -23.13 -2.71 -21.82
C THR A 64 -22.27 -2.91 -23.06
N ASP A 65 -22.72 -2.52 -24.23
CA ASP A 65 -22.11 -2.89 -25.51
C ASP A 65 -22.03 -1.75 -26.56
N ARG A 66 -22.09 -0.50 -26.12
CA ARG A 66 -21.99 0.67 -27.02
C ARG A 66 -20.70 1.48 -26.82
N PRO A 67 -19.54 0.96 -27.25
CA PRO A 67 -18.23 1.57 -26.93
C PRO A 67 -18.04 2.97 -27.51
N LEU A 68 -18.71 3.32 -28.61
CA LEU A 68 -18.60 4.63 -29.25
C LEU A 68 -19.44 5.73 -28.60
N GLU A 69 -20.26 5.39 -27.62
CA GLU A 69 -21.18 6.33 -26.98
C GLU A 69 -20.82 6.68 -25.54
N SER A 70 -19.70 6.14 -24.99
CA SER A 70 -19.29 6.39 -23.62
C SER A 70 -17.98 7.17 -23.52
N LEU A 71 -17.63 7.62 -22.32
CA LEU A 71 -16.39 8.38 -22.04
C LEU A 71 -15.14 7.52 -22.24
N CYS A 72 -15.11 6.34 -21.62
CA CYS A 72 -13.91 5.51 -21.57
C CYS A 72 -14.18 4.02 -21.80
N HIS A 73 -15.44 3.56 -21.70
CA HIS A 73 -15.83 2.16 -21.88
C HIS A 73 -17.28 2.04 -22.40
N SER A 74 -17.70 0.84 -22.74
CA SER A 74 -19.01 0.57 -23.38
C SER A 74 -20.21 0.54 -22.43
N ARG A 75 -20.04 0.86 -21.13
CA ARG A 75 -21.07 0.66 -20.11
C ARG A 75 -21.53 2.00 -19.54
N PHE A 76 -22.83 2.22 -19.50
CA PHE A 76 -23.48 3.39 -18.91
C PHE A 76 -24.95 3.09 -18.63
N ILE A 77 -25.69 4.02 -18.07
CA ILE A 77 -27.13 3.90 -17.89
C ILE A 77 -27.86 5.02 -18.61
N ILE A 78 -29.07 4.72 -19.08
CA ILE A 78 -30.04 5.70 -19.57
C ILE A 78 -31.12 5.82 -18.50
N LEU A 79 -31.31 6.99 -17.96
CA LEU A 79 -32.42 7.34 -17.08
C LEU A 79 -33.57 7.91 -17.92
N ARG A 80 -34.75 7.30 -17.80
CA ARG A 80 -35.99 7.75 -18.41
C ARG A 80 -36.61 8.88 -17.61
N ASP A 81 -37.65 9.51 -18.11
CA ASP A 81 -38.36 10.58 -17.43
C ASP A 81 -38.82 10.16 -16.01
N GLY A 82 -38.41 10.93 -15.01
CA GLY A 82 -38.58 10.61 -13.59
C GLY A 82 -37.64 9.54 -13.03
N GLY A 83 -36.67 9.07 -13.82
CA GLY A 83 -35.66 8.10 -13.41
C GLY A 83 -34.66 8.67 -12.42
N SER A 84 -34.12 7.80 -11.59
CA SER A 84 -33.13 8.17 -10.59
C SER A 84 -32.07 7.08 -10.37
N MET A 85 -30.92 7.51 -9.85
CA MET A 85 -29.91 6.63 -9.26
C MET A 85 -29.47 7.19 -7.91
N LYS A 86 -29.17 6.33 -6.96
CA LYS A 86 -28.64 6.71 -5.65
C LYS A 86 -27.66 5.69 -5.11
N GLN A 87 -26.75 6.18 -4.29
CA GLN A 87 -25.81 5.37 -3.51
C GLN A 87 -25.76 5.88 -2.08
N THR A 88 -25.89 4.98 -1.10
CA THR A 88 -25.75 5.29 0.32
C THR A 88 -24.55 4.54 0.87
N SER A 89 -23.64 5.22 1.54
CA SER A 89 -22.39 4.63 2.04
C SER A 89 -21.83 5.39 3.24
N GLU A 90 -21.17 4.69 4.12
CA GLU A 90 -20.34 5.27 5.20
C GLU A 90 -19.17 6.11 4.69
N VAL A 91 -18.69 5.83 3.45
CA VAL A 91 -17.61 6.59 2.81
C VAL A 91 -18.09 7.99 2.39
N ILE A 92 -19.39 8.17 2.15
CA ILE A 92 -20.00 9.48 1.86
C ILE A 92 -20.11 10.25 3.18
N ALA A 93 -19.04 10.95 3.55
CA ALA A 93 -18.96 11.70 4.79
C ALA A 93 -18.49 13.14 4.52
N THR A 94 -19.08 14.12 5.21
CA THR A 94 -18.73 15.52 5.05
C THR A 94 -18.59 16.21 6.41
N GLU A 95 -17.81 17.29 6.43
CA GLU A 95 -17.57 18.11 7.61
C GLU A 95 -18.05 19.55 7.37
N ALA A 96 -18.58 20.18 8.40
CA ALA A 96 -18.96 21.60 8.36
C ALA A 96 -17.74 22.49 8.08
N GLY A 97 -17.91 23.45 7.16
CA GLY A 97 -16.85 24.39 6.78
C GLY A 97 -15.89 23.90 5.70
N LYS A 98 -15.98 22.64 5.29
CA LYS A 98 -15.25 22.13 4.11
C LYS A 98 -16.10 22.29 2.86
N THR A 99 -15.44 22.46 1.71
CA THR A 99 -16.08 22.52 0.40
C THR A 99 -15.96 21.17 -0.30
N TYR A 100 -17.06 20.73 -0.86
CA TYR A 100 -17.14 19.48 -1.64
C TYR A 100 -17.52 19.79 -3.08
N GLU A 101 -17.11 18.93 -3.99
CA GLU A 101 -17.47 18.99 -5.39
C GLU A 101 -18.26 17.77 -5.82
N ALA A 102 -19.33 18.01 -6.59
CA ALA A 102 -20.11 16.99 -7.25
C ALA A 102 -20.01 17.16 -8.75
N ARG A 103 -19.86 16.06 -9.48
CA ARG A 103 -19.71 16.01 -10.95
C ARG A 103 -20.62 14.95 -11.52
N ALA A 104 -21.09 15.18 -12.75
CA ALA A 104 -21.79 14.19 -13.57
C ALA A 104 -21.45 14.39 -15.05
N TRP A 105 -21.24 13.29 -15.76
CA TRP A 105 -21.02 13.29 -17.20
C TRP A 105 -22.24 12.67 -17.86
N VAL A 106 -22.96 13.49 -18.64
CA VAL A 106 -24.30 13.15 -19.12
C VAL A 106 -24.46 13.48 -20.59
N LYS A 107 -25.47 12.85 -21.22
CA LYS A 107 -25.91 13.19 -22.57
C LYS A 107 -27.44 13.24 -22.58
N PRO A 108 -28.08 14.39 -22.84
CA PRO A 108 -29.54 14.44 -23.00
C PRO A 108 -29.93 13.67 -24.25
N LEU A 109 -30.99 12.86 -24.14
CA LEU A 109 -31.56 12.06 -25.23
C LEU A 109 -32.89 12.66 -25.74
N THR A 110 -33.37 13.72 -25.09
CA THR A 110 -34.45 14.61 -25.52
C THR A 110 -33.86 15.99 -25.85
N ASP A 111 -34.61 16.86 -26.51
CA ASP A 111 -34.14 18.20 -26.85
C ASP A 111 -33.57 18.95 -25.64
N THR A 112 -34.21 18.76 -24.49
CA THR A 112 -33.73 19.25 -23.20
C THR A 112 -34.00 18.19 -22.12
N ALA A 113 -33.13 18.12 -21.10
CA ALA A 113 -33.34 17.34 -19.88
C ALA A 113 -32.97 18.20 -18.66
N GLU A 114 -33.74 18.05 -17.56
CA GLU A 114 -33.35 18.58 -16.26
C GLU A 114 -32.66 17.46 -15.48
N ILE A 115 -31.46 17.73 -15.00
CA ILE A 115 -30.65 16.77 -14.22
C ILE A 115 -30.32 17.40 -12.89
N ALA A 116 -30.80 16.80 -11.81
CA ALA A 116 -30.49 17.19 -10.45
C ALA A 116 -29.61 16.12 -9.80
N PHE A 117 -28.46 16.49 -9.26
CA PHE A 117 -27.55 15.56 -8.59
C PHE A 117 -26.76 16.21 -7.47
N GLY A 118 -26.22 15.39 -6.57
CA GLY A 118 -25.39 15.78 -5.45
C GLY A 118 -25.64 14.97 -4.19
N LEU A 119 -25.12 15.45 -3.08
CA LEU A 119 -25.44 14.91 -1.75
C LEU A 119 -26.91 15.19 -1.43
N ALA A 120 -27.62 14.23 -0.88
CA ALA A 120 -29.05 14.36 -0.53
C ALA A 120 -29.31 15.60 0.33
N GLY A 121 -30.20 16.48 -0.17
CA GLY A 121 -30.49 17.79 0.43
C GLY A 121 -29.52 18.90 0.01
N ARG A 122 -28.55 18.63 -0.86
CA ARG A 122 -27.58 19.58 -1.43
C ARG A 122 -27.45 19.45 -2.94
N GLU A 123 -28.48 18.89 -3.61
CA GLU A 123 -28.50 18.71 -5.05
C GLU A 123 -28.60 20.05 -5.79
N GLN A 124 -27.94 20.12 -6.94
CA GLN A 124 -28.10 21.21 -7.90
C GLN A 124 -28.77 20.68 -9.18
N THR A 125 -29.69 21.47 -9.71
CA THR A 125 -30.40 21.17 -10.94
C THR A 125 -29.77 21.92 -12.11
N PHE A 126 -29.55 21.21 -13.21
CA PHE A 126 -29.05 21.73 -14.48
C PHE A 126 -30.06 21.44 -15.59
N THR A 127 -30.35 22.45 -16.40
CA THR A 127 -31.07 22.25 -17.66
C THR A 127 -30.05 22.04 -18.79
N VAL A 128 -30.06 20.87 -19.37
CA VAL A 128 -29.08 20.48 -20.41
C VAL A 128 -29.82 20.36 -21.75
N THR A 129 -29.30 21.04 -22.77
CA THR A 129 -29.85 21.01 -24.13
C THR A 129 -28.97 20.16 -25.04
N ALA A 130 -29.56 19.34 -25.87
CA ALA A 130 -28.85 18.52 -26.84
C ALA A 130 -28.11 19.45 -27.82
N ASN A 131 -26.80 19.34 -27.87
CA ASN A 131 -25.91 20.18 -28.67
C ASN A 131 -25.06 19.37 -29.67
N GLY A 132 -25.33 18.07 -29.81
CA GLY A 132 -24.56 17.14 -30.66
C GLY A 132 -23.28 16.62 -30.04
N GLU A 133 -22.90 17.08 -28.86
CA GLU A 133 -21.73 16.54 -28.12
C GLU A 133 -21.97 15.09 -27.66
N ALA A 134 -20.89 14.34 -27.55
CA ALA A 134 -20.96 12.95 -27.08
C ALA A 134 -21.38 12.89 -25.60
N TYR A 135 -20.95 13.85 -24.81
CA TYR A 135 -21.29 14.03 -23.38
C TYR A 135 -21.09 15.47 -22.95
N ILE A 136 -21.72 15.84 -21.85
CA ILE A 136 -21.65 17.18 -21.27
C ILE A 136 -21.23 17.01 -19.79
N PRO A 137 -20.10 17.63 -19.37
CA PRO A 137 -19.72 17.66 -17.96
C PRO A 137 -20.57 18.67 -17.20
N LEU A 138 -21.15 18.25 -16.09
CA LEU A 138 -21.82 19.07 -15.12
C LEU A 138 -21.01 19.09 -13.84
N PHE A 139 -20.91 20.25 -13.21
CA PHE A 139 -20.08 20.47 -12.05
C PHE A 139 -20.66 21.54 -11.16
N PHE A 140 -20.60 21.32 -9.83
CA PHE A 140 -20.83 22.35 -8.84
C PHE A 140 -20.11 22.02 -7.52
N THR A 141 -19.94 23.05 -6.70
CA THR A 141 -19.40 22.92 -5.34
C THR A 141 -20.45 23.31 -4.30
N PHE A 142 -20.35 22.74 -3.11
CA PHE A 142 -21.22 23.06 -2.00
C PHE A 142 -20.46 22.99 -0.67
N GLU A 143 -20.94 23.72 0.32
CA GLU A 143 -20.40 23.66 1.68
C GLU A 143 -20.95 22.42 2.40
N GLY A 144 -20.06 21.63 3.02
CA GLY A 144 -20.42 20.46 3.80
C GLY A 144 -21.12 20.78 5.11
N THR A 145 -21.74 19.77 5.66
CA THR A 145 -22.21 19.72 7.05
C THR A 145 -21.63 18.49 7.70
N ASP A 146 -21.59 18.44 9.02
CA ASP A 146 -21.17 17.23 9.72
C ASP A 146 -22.14 16.08 9.40
N LEU A 147 -21.63 15.13 8.62
CA LEU A 147 -22.36 13.97 8.15
C LEU A 147 -21.43 12.75 8.18
N ASP A 148 -21.83 11.71 8.88
CA ASP A 148 -21.14 10.44 8.94
C ASP A 148 -22.04 9.37 8.29
N GLY A 149 -21.75 9.06 7.02
CA GLY A 149 -22.59 8.24 6.17
C GLY A 149 -23.73 9.01 5.49
N GLY A 150 -23.63 9.18 4.17
CA GLY A 150 -24.57 9.96 3.38
C GLY A 150 -25.15 9.21 2.19
N THR A 151 -25.99 9.93 1.44
CA THR A 151 -26.60 9.46 0.21
C THR A 151 -26.31 10.43 -0.92
N PHE A 152 -25.72 9.96 -2.00
CA PHE A 152 -25.68 10.67 -3.28
C PHE A 152 -26.90 10.32 -4.10
N THR A 153 -27.48 11.32 -4.77
CA THR A 153 -28.63 11.13 -5.66
C THR A 153 -28.39 11.78 -7.01
N LEU A 154 -28.95 11.19 -8.07
CA LEU A 154 -29.10 11.82 -9.36
C LEU A 154 -30.49 11.49 -9.92
N THR A 155 -31.22 12.52 -10.37
CA THR A 155 -32.56 12.39 -10.95
C THR A 155 -32.64 13.10 -12.30
N VAL A 156 -33.50 12.60 -13.20
CA VAL A 156 -33.68 13.13 -14.54
C VAL A 156 -35.16 13.40 -14.81
N LYS A 157 -35.47 14.59 -15.36
CA LYS A 157 -36.71 14.86 -16.08
C LYS A 157 -36.41 14.96 -17.57
N GLY A 158 -37.17 14.29 -18.41
CA GLY A 158 -36.80 13.97 -19.79
C GLY A 158 -35.99 12.68 -19.83
N GLU A 159 -35.08 12.53 -20.76
CA GLU A 159 -34.22 11.34 -20.85
C GLU A 159 -32.75 11.75 -20.97
N ALA A 160 -31.88 11.06 -20.25
CA ALA A 160 -30.44 11.28 -20.34
C ALA A 160 -29.64 9.98 -20.13
N ALA A 161 -28.56 9.84 -20.89
CA ALA A 161 -27.50 8.90 -20.56
C ALA A 161 -26.61 9.50 -19.46
N VAL A 162 -26.25 8.68 -18.47
CA VAL A 162 -25.31 9.00 -17.41
C VAL A 162 -24.12 8.06 -17.54
N PHE A 163 -22.94 8.63 -17.71
CA PHE A 163 -21.70 7.88 -17.95
C PHE A 163 -20.88 7.71 -16.68
N GLU A 164 -20.82 8.78 -15.91
CA GLU A 164 -19.98 8.87 -14.73
C GLU A 164 -20.53 9.92 -13.76
N VAL A 165 -20.31 9.70 -12.48
CA VAL A 165 -20.57 10.64 -11.40
C VAL A 165 -19.38 10.70 -10.45
N SER A 166 -19.25 11.76 -9.66
CA SER A 166 -18.20 11.90 -8.66
C SER A 166 -18.68 12.78 -7.51
N LEU A 167 -18.24 12.47 -6.31
CA LEU A 167 -18.43 13.28 -5.11
C LEU A 167 -17.14 13.20 -4.28
N ARG A 168 -16.50 14.34 -4.00
CA ARG A 168 -15.24 14.37 -3.26
C ARG A 168 -15.00 15.69 -2.53
N ASP A 169 -14.09 15.69 -1.58
CA ASP A 169 -13.56 16.92 -0.99
C ASP A 169 -12.89 17.76 -2.09
N ALA A 170 -13.19 19.04 -2.17
CA ALA A 170 -12.60 19.95 -3.16
C ALA A 170 -11.13 20.26 -2.85
N ASP A 171 -10.71 20.15 -1.59
CA ASP A 171 -9.31 20.30 -1.16
C ASP A 171 -8.57 18.95 -1.17
N HIS A 172 -8.62 18.26 -2.28
CA HIS A 172 -7.83 17.02 -2.48
C HIS A 172 -6.45 17.30 -3.09
N PHE A 173 -5.50 16.42 -2.85
CA PHE A 173 -4.17 16.43 -3.48
C PHE A 173 -4.14 15.37 -4.59
N TYR A 174 -4.27 15.79 -5.86
CA TYR A 174 -4.29 14.86 -7.01
C TYR A 174 -5.30 13.69 -6.84
N GLY A 175 -6.50 13.97 -6.33
CA GLY A 175 -7.51 12.93 -6.05
C GLY A 175 -7.33 12.18 -4.74
N MET A 176 -6.33 12.52 -3.95
CA MET A 176 -6.04 11.91 -2.65
C MET A 176 -6.45 12.82 -1.49
N ARG A 177 -6.86 12.24 -0.38
CA ARG A 177 -7.25 12.92 0.86
C ARG A 177 -6.02 13.53 1.55
N ARG A 178 -6.08 14.84 1.83
CA ARG A 178 -4.99 15.53 2.53
C ARG A 178 -4.80 15.06 3.95
N ASP A 179 -5.86 14.77 4.68
CA ASP A 179 -5.81 14.30 6.06
C ASP A 179 -5.09 12.93 6.16
N VAL A 180 -5.32 12.04 5.19
CA VAL A 180 -4.60 10.76 5.10
C VAL A 180 -3.12 10.97 4.75
N ILE A 181 -2.82 11.89 3.82
CA ILE A 181 -1.43 12.25 3.48
C ILE A 181 -0.70 12.84 4.69
N GLU A 182 -1.34 13.72 5.48
CA GLU A 182 -0.74 14.27 6.70
C GLU A 182 -0.47 13.17 7.74
N ALA A 183 -1.39 12.22 7.90
CA ALA A 183 -1.17 11.08 8.77
C ALA A 183 -0.01 10.18 8.28
N LEU A 184 0.10 9.93 6.97
CA LEU A 184 1.24 9.21 6.37
C LEU A 184 2.55 9.98 6.54
N ARG A 185 2.52 11.32 6.44
CA ARG A 185 3.71 12.15 6.68
C ARG A 185 4.23 11.99 8.12
N ALA A 186 3.33 11.84 9.09
CA ALA A 186 3.71 11.58 10.48
C ALA A 186 4.36 10.19 10.67
N VAL A 187 3.94 9.19 9.87
CA VAL A 187 4.61 7.87 9.81
C VAL A 187 6.01 7.98 9.20
N CYS A 188 6.21 8.93 8.27
CA CYS A 188 7.48 9.20 7.60
C CYS A 188 8.02 7.98 6.82
N PRO A 189 7.25 7.39 5.88
CA PRO A 189 7.76 6.30 5.06
C PRO A 189 8.95 6.75 4.23
N THR A 190 9.96 5.90 4.13
CA THR A 190 11.19 6.21 3.36
C THR A 190 11.10 5.80 1.91
N ALA A 191 10.28 4.79 1.62
CA ALA A 191 9.97 4.32 0.28
C ALA A 191 8.50 3.94 0.18
N ILE A 192 7.95 3.97 -1.03
CA ILE A 192 6.57 3.53 -1.31
C ILE A 192 6.58 2.64 -2.53
N ARG A 193 6.18 1.36 -2.33
CA ARG A 193 5.96 0.41 -3.40
C ARG A 193 4.55 0.55 -3.95
N PHE A 194 4.39 0.66 -5.28
CA PHE A 194 3.12 0.84 -5.99
C PHE A 194 3.15 0.09 -7.35
N PRO A 195 2.05 -0.34 -7.94
CA PRO A 195 0.65 -0.27 -7.47
C PRO A 195 0.30 -1.36 -6.46
N GLY A 196 1.28 -1.88 -5.79
CA GLY A 196 1.16 -2.83 -4.70
C GLY A 196 1.66 -4.22 -5.04
N GLY A 197 1.03 -5.21 -4.44
CA GLY A 197 1.29 -6.63 -4.63
C GLY A 197 0.53 -7.21 -5.83
N CYS A 198 -0.48 -8.05 -5.55
CA CYS A 198 -1.25 -8.75 -6.60
C CYS A 198 -2.01 -7.82 -7.54
N ALA A 199 -2.39 -6.63 -7.10
CA ALA A 199 -3.03 -5.63 -7.94
C ALA A 199 -2.12 -5.14 -9.09
N ALA A 200 -0.80 -5.18 -8.91
CA ALA A 200 0.17 -4.73 -9.90
C ALA A 200 0.05 -5.48 -11.24
N ASP A 201 -0.25 -6.78 -11.20
CA ASP A 201 -0.40 -7.58 -12.41
C ASP A 201 -1.65 -7.26 -13.24
N HIS A 202 -2.54 -6.41 -12.71
CA HIS A 202 -3.76 -5.94 -13.37
C HIS A 202 -3.80 -4.43 -13.59
N PHE A 203 -2.77 -3.71 -13.18
CA PHE A 203 -2.66 -2.27 -13.32
C PHE A 203 -2.11 -1.87 -14.70
N ASP A 204 -2.94 -1.28 -15.55
CA ASP A 204 -2.50 -0.73 -16.83
C ASP A 204 -1.97 0.70 -16.62
N TRP A 205 -0.65 0.83 -16.58
CA TRP A 205 0.01 2.12 -16.40
C TRP A 205 -0.30 3.14 -17.51
N LYS A 206 -0.58 2.69 -18.73
CA LYS A 206 -0.92 3.57 -19.87
C LYS A 206 -2.32 4.18 -19.69
N GLU A 207 -3.28 3.36 -19.22
CA GLU A 207 -4.59 3.89 -18.85
C GLU A 207 -4.48 4.94 -17.76
N SER A 208 -3.59 4.72 -16.78
CA SER A 208 -3.40 5.63 -15.67
C SER A 208 -2.80 7.00 -16.03
N LEU A 209 -2.24 7.16 -17.24
CA LEU A 209 -1.73 8.46 -17.73
C LEU A 209 -2.81 9.39 -18.27
N LYS A 210 -3.99 8.86 -18.58
CA LYS A 210 -5.13 9.66 -19.04
C LYS A 210 -5.68 10.51 -17.89
N ALA A 211 -6.50 11.53 -18.21
CA ALA A 211 -7.29 12.18 -17.16
C ALA A 211 -8.24 11.16 -16.50
N PRO A 212 -8.48 11.25 -15.19
CA PRO A 212 -9.20 10.23 -14.42
C PRO A 212 -10.56 9.83 -15.02
N GLU A 213 -11.28 10.78 -15.61
CA GLU A 213 -12.59 10.54 -16.25
C GLU A 213 -12.50 9.64 -17.50
N PHE A 214 -11.33 9.59 -18.16
CA PHE A 214 -11.11 8.82 -19.38
C PHE A 214 -10.38 7.49 -19.15
N ARG A 215 -10.06 7.16 -17.90
CA ARG A 215 -9.41 5.89 -17.55
C ARG A 215 -10.43 4.77 -17.51
N VAL A 216 -10.16 3.69 -18.22
CA VAL A 216 -11.00 2.47 -18.15
C VAL A 216 -10.77 1.81 -16.79
N PRO A 217 -11.83 1.56 -16.01
CA PRO A 217 -11.69 0.83 -14.75
C PRO A 217 -11.08 -0.55 -14.95
N ALA A 218 -10.29 -1.02 -14.01
CA ALA A 218 -9.81 -2.39 -14.00
C ALA A 218 -11.01 -3.35 -13.99
N ASP A 219 -10.94 -4.42 -14.79
CA ASP A 219 -12.03 -5.38 -14.86
C ASP A 219 -12.05 -6.30 -13.63
N GLY A 220 -12.80 -5.88 -12.61
CA GLY A 220 -13.06 -6.68 -11.42
C GLY A 220 -13.84 -7.96 -11.66
N SER A 221 -14.27 -8.24 -12.92
CA SER A 221 -14.84 -9.55 -13.30
C SER A 221 -13.74 -10.61 -13.47
N SER A 222 -12.49 -10.21 -13.53
CA SER A 222 -11.38 -11.14 -13.45
C SER A 222 -11.50 -11.95 -12.16
N LYS A 223 -11.16 -13.22 -12.21
CA LYS A 223 -11.30 -14.27 -11.21
C LYS A 223 -10.64 -13.98 -9.84
N TRP A 224 -10.35 -12.72 -9.54
CA TRP A 224 -9.55 -12.25 -8.42
C TRP A 224 -10.45 -12.00 -7.21
N PHE A 225 -10.33 -12.88 -6.23
CA PHE A 225 -11.04 -12.76 -4.96
C PHE A 225 -10.69 -11.45 -4.22
N LEU A 226 -9.50 -10.87 -4.45
CA LEU A 226 -9.06 -9.61 -3.86
C LEU A 226 -9.92 -8.41 -4.27
N PHE A 227 -10.39 -8.39 -5.53
CA PHE A 227 -11.31 -7.36 -6.01
C PHE A 227 -12.79 -7.72 -5.79
N ARG A 228 -13.09 -9.01 -5.65
CA ARG A 228 -14.46 -9.48 -5.47
C ARG A 228 -15.02 -9.16 -4.10
N ASP A 229 -14.19 -9.20 -3.07
CA ASP A 229 -14.56 -8.98 -1.68
C ASP A 229 -14.23 -7.55 -1.19
N SER A 230 -13.38 -6.82 -1.91
CA SER A 230 -13.27 -5.38 -1.79
C SER A 230 -14.39 -4.77 -2.63
N TYR A 231 -15.16 -3.89 -2.05
CA TYR A 231 -16.16 -3.07 -2.73
C TYR A 231 -15.53 -2.17 -3.83
N ASP A 232 -14.23 -2.29 -4.00
CA ASP A 232 -13.35 -1.46 -4.79
C ASP A 232 -13.18 -2.06 -6.16
N GLN A 233 -13.98 -1.58 -7.07
CA GLN A 233 -13.52 -1.54 -8.43
C GLN A 233 -12.52 -0.42 -8.53
N ASP A 234 -11.32 -0.76 -8.90
CA ASP A 234 -10.34 0.27 -9.20
C ASP A 234 -10.81 1.08 -10.41
N THR A 235 -11.26 2.29 -10.13
CA THR A 235 -11.62 3.28 -11.14
C THR A 235 -10.41 3.99 -11.71
N LEU A 236 -9.19 3.60 -11.28
CA LEU A 236 -7.91 4.21 -11.61
C LEU A 236 -7.90 5.72 -11.31
N ASP A 237 -8.52 6.14 -10.21
CA ASP A 237 -8.52 7.55 -9.83
C ASP A 237 -7.13 8.03 -9.44
N ILE A 238 -6.32 7.14 -8.87
CA ILE A 238 -4.91 7.37 -8.56
C ILE A 238 -4.07 6.49 -9.48
N GLY A 239 -3.33 7.14 -10.38
CA GLY A 239 -2.47 6.49 -11.34
C GLY A 239 -0.98 6.70 -11.03
N LEU A 240 -0.14 6.38 -12.01
CA LEU A 240 1.32 6.50 -11.89
C LEU A 240 1.76 7.92 -11.55
N ASN A 241 1.21 8.93 -12.22
CA ASN A 241 1.61 10.32 -11.98
C ASN A 241 1.19 10.81 -10.60
N GLU A 242 -0.03 10.48 -10.16
CA GLU A 242 -0.54 10.81 -8.83
C GLU A 242 0.28 10.12 -7.74
N PHE A 243 0.69 8.86 -7.94
CA PHE A 243 1.58 8.14 -7.04
C PHE A 243 2.93 8.85 -6.87
N ILE A 244 3.56 9.29 -7.96
CA ILE A 244 4.83 10.02 -7.89
C ILE A 244 4.66 11.35 -7.13
N MET A 245 3.54 12.03 -7.32
CA MET A 245 3.26 13.26 -6.57
C MET A 245 3.10 12.98 -5.08
N LEU A 246 2.51 11.85 -4.70
CA LEU A 246 2.46 11.39 -3.30
C LEU A 246 3.86 11.14 -2.74
N CYS A 247 4.71 10.42 -3.46
CA CYS A 247 6.09 10.16 -3.03
C CYS A 247 6.86 11.46 -2.80
N ARG A 248 6.74 12.43 -3.71
CA ARG A 248 7.37 13.75 -3.56
C ARG A 248 6.82 14.53 -2.36
N GLU A 249 5.51 14.47 -2.14
CA GLU A 249 4.85 15.13 -1.02
C GLU A 249 5.28 14.55 0.33
N LEU A 250 5.56 13.25 0.37
CA LEU A 250 6.03 12.54 1.57
C LEU A 250 7.55 12.47 1.69
N ASN A 251 8.29 12.93 0.66
CA ASN A 251 9.75 12.78 0.55
C ASN A 251 10.18 11.30 0.67
N ALA A 252 9.41 10.40 0.03
CA ALA A 252 9.65 8.97 -0.02
C ALA A 252 10.21 8.56 -1.40
N GLU A 253 11.08 7.54 -1.44
CA GLU A 253 11.57 6.95 -2.69
C GLU A 253 10.42 6.20 -3.38
N PRO A 254 10.15 6.44 -4.68
CA PRO A 254 9.17 5.65 -5.41
C PRO A 254 9.76 4.29 -5.81
N GLU A 255 9.03 3.22 -5.54
CA GLU A 255 9.31 1.86 -6.00
C GLU A 255 8.12 1.33 -6.81
N TYR A 256 8.37 0.62 -7.88
CA TYR A 256 7.31 0.24 -8.80
C TYR A 256 7.31 -1.24 -9.15
N THR A 257 6.13 -1.87 -9.13
CA THR A 257 5.94 -3.25 -9.56
C THR A 257 5.44 -3.29 -11.01
N VAL A 258 6.23 -3.91 -11.90
CA VAL A 258 5.88 -4.12 -13.31
C VAL A 258 5.06 -5.39 -13.45
N SER A 259 3.91 -5.31 -14.12
CA SER A 259 3.05 -6.46 -14.38
C SER A 259 3.73 -7.51 -15.25
N LEU A 260 3.75 -8.76 -14.80
CA LEU A 260 4.11 -9.90 -15.66
C LEU A 260 3.02 -10.23 -16.69
N ILE A 261 1.75 -9.96 -16.34
CA ILE A 261 0.59 -10.35 -17.13
C ILE A 261 0.34 -9.37 -18.26
N LEU A 262 0.36 -8.06 -17.97
CA LEU A 262 -0.01 -7.01 -18.93
C LEU A 262 1.18 -6.49 -19.75
N SER A 263 2.41 -6.65 -19.26
CA SER A 263 3.60 -6.09 -19.91
C SER A 263 4.38 -7.14 -20.70
N ASP A 264 4.75 -6.79 -21.92
CA ASP A 264 5.84 -7.40 -22.67
C ASP A 264 7.12 -6.56 -22.54
N GLY A 265 8.22 -7.01 -23.14
CA GLY A 265 9.49 -6.30 -23.06
C GLY A 265 9.42 -4.85 -23.58
N GLU A 266 8.70 -4.62 -24.67
CA GLU A 266 8.57 -3.27 -25.24
C GLU A 266 7.72 -2.37 -24.35
N ASP A 267 6.67 -2.92 -23.73
CA ASP A 267 5.83 -2.17 -22.78
C ASP A 267 6.60 -1.79 -21.52
N ALA A 268 7.36 -2.71 -20.96
CA ALA A 268 8.21 -2.46 -19.79
C ALA A 268 9.33 -1.43 -20.11
N ARG A 269 9.94 -1.50 -21.30
CA ARG A 269 10.92 -0.52 -21.75
C ARG A 269 10.29 0.90 -21.83
N ARG A 270 9.08 1.01 -22.39
CA ARG A 270 8.36 2.28 -22.50
C ARG A 270 7.98 2.84 -21.14
N LEU A 271 7.61 2.00 -20.20
CA LEU A 271 7.30 2.40 -18.83
C LEU A 271 8.54 3.01 -18.14
N VAL A 272 9.69 2.35 -18.21
CA VAL A 272 10.94 2.90 -17.66
C VAL A 272 11.34 4.19 -18.39
N GLU A 273 11.23 4.23 -19.72
CA GLU A 273 11.48 5.44 -20.49
C GLU A 273 10.52 6.59 -20.11
N TYR A 274 9.25 6.29 -19.86
CA TYR A 274 8.29 7.28 -19.36
C TYR A 274 8.73 7.82 -18.00
N CYS A 275 9.13 6.96 -17.07
CA CYS A 275 9.48 7.37 -15.72
C CYS A 275 10.84 8.10 -15.65
N ASN A 276 11.87 7.54 -16.26
CA ASN A 276 13.26 7.98 -16.05
C ASN A 276 13.86 8.65 -17.32
N GLY A 277 13.28 8.42 -18.50
CA GLY A 277 13.86 8.83 -19.76
C GLY A 277 13.98 10.33 -19.94
N ASP A 278 15.03 10.75 -20.67
CA ASP A 278 15.25 12.13 -21.06
C ASP A 278 14.10 12.65 -21.95
N PRO A 279 13.71 13.94 -21.88
CA PRO A 279 12.68 14.54 -22.72
C PRO A 279 12.90 14.41 -24.25
N THR A 280 14.09 14.04 -24.69
CA THR A 280 14.38 13.76 -26.11
C THR A 280 13.91 12.38 -26.56
N THR A 281 13.58 11.49 -25.63
CA THR A 281 12.99 10.17 -25.91
C THR A 281 11.48 10.28 -26.12
N GLU A 282 10.85 9.28 -26.77
CA GLU A 282 9.42 9.31 -27.07
C GLU A 282 8.56 9.44 -25.80
N TYR A 283 8.80 8.58 -24.81
CA TYR A 283 7.98 8.54 -23.61
C TYR A 283 8.42 9.57 -22.55
N GLY A 284 9.70 9.94 -22.51
CA GLY A 284 10.16 11.10 -21.73
C GLY A 284 9.53 12.42 -22.21
N ALA A 285 9.38 12.60 -23.54
CA ALA A 285 8.66 13.73 -24.09
C ALA A 285 7.15 13.73 -23.72
N LYS A 286 6.50 12.55 -23.71
CA LYS A 286 5.09 12.42 -23.28
C LYS A 286 4.92 12.81 -21.81
N ARG A 287 5.83 12.37 -20.92
CA ARG A 287 5.83 12.78 -19.50
C ARG A 287 5.98 14.29 -19.37
N GLN A 288 6.97 14.87 -20.07
CA GLN A 288 7.20 16.32 -20.04
C GLN A 288 5.99 17.11 -20.56
N ALA A 289 5.31 16.62 -21.61
CA ALA A 289 4.11 17.26 -22.14
C ALA A 289 2.95 17.30 -21.12
N LEU A 290 2.94 16.38 -20.15
CA LEU A 290 2.02 16.38 -19.00
C LEU A 290 2.51 17.25 -17.84
N GLY A 291 3.68 17.89 -17.97
CA GLY A 291 4.23 18.80 -16.96
C GLY A 291 5.07 18.15 -15.87
N PHE A 292 5.53 16.91 -16.08
CA PHE A 292 6.31 16.19 -15.08
C PHE A 292 7.79 16.09 -15.45
N ASP A 293 8.65 16.35 -14.48
CA ASP A 293 10.08 16.04 -14.51
C ASP A 293 10.33 14.53 -14.36
N PRO A 294 11.52 14.00 -14.70
CA PRO A 294 11.87 12.60 -14.46
C PRO A 294 11.53 12.14 -13.06
N PHE A 295 11.04 10.90 -12.95
CA PHE A 295 10.58 10.34 -11.68
C PHE A 295 11.71 9.71 -10.89
N ASP A 296 12.77 9.29 -11.59
CA ASP A 296 13.98 8.68 -11.01
C ASP A 296 13.66 7.44 -10.16
N ILE A 297 12.83 6.55 -10.69
CA ILE A 297 12.51 5.28 -10.03
C ILE A 297 13.72 4.36 -10.17
N HIS A 298 14.37 4.03 -9.05
CA HIS A 298 15.56 3.21 -9.05
C HIS A 298 15.28 1.73 -8.86
N LEU A 299 14.31 1.34 -8.02
CA LEU A 299 13.95 -0.04 -7.77
C LEU A 299 12.64 -0.44 -8.46
N TRP A 300 12.71 -1.56 -9.19
CA TRP A 300 11.62 -2.11 -9.96
C TRP A 300 11.40 -3.58 -9.60
N TYR A 301 10.22 -3.90 -9.10
CA TYR A 301 9.80 -5.29 -8.89
C TYR A 301 9.23 -5.84 -10.19
N VAL A 302 9.61 -7.06 -10.57
CA VAL A 302 9.21 -7.69 -11.82
C VAL A 302 8.19 -8.80 -11.52
N GLY A 303 6.92 -8.45 -11.62
CA GLY A 303 5.79 -9.28 -11.22
C GLY A 303 5.58 -9.35 -9.71
N ASN A 304 4.51 -10.00 -9.31
CA ASN A 304 4.16 -10.25 -7.92
C ASN A 304 3.55 -11.65 -7.77
N GLU A 305 4.08 -12.46 -6.84
CA GLU A 305 3.55 -13.79 -6.49
C GLU A 305 3.09 -14.63 -7.69
N ALA A 306 3.90 -14.66 -8.75
CA ALA A 306 3.56 -15.32 -10.01
C ALA A 306 3.19 -16.81 -9.82
N TYR A 307 3.80 -17.47 -8.84
CA TYR A 307 3.51 -18.84 -8.43
C TYR A 307 2.05 -19.04 -7.99
N PHE A 308 1.39 -18.00 -7.51
CA PHE A 308 0.03 -18.05 -6.96
C PHE A 308 -0.98 -17.33 -7.85
N PHE A 309 -0.67 -16.11 -8.29
CA PHE A 309 -1.60 -15.25 -9.02
C PHE A 309 -1.26 -15.02 -10.49
N GLY A 310 -0.13 -15.50 -10.97
CA GLY A 310 0.43 -15.17 -12.28
C GLY A 310 -0.34 -15.70 -13.51
N GLY A 311 -1.51 -16.30 -13.37
CA GLY A 311 -2.24 -16.85 -14.50
C GLY A 311 -1.43 -17.88 -15.27
N GLU A 312 -1.07 -17.63 -16.55
CA GLU A 312 -0.20 -18.51 -17.33
C GLU A 312 1.24 -18.57 -16.77
N PHE A 313 1.67 -17.54 -16.05
CA PHE A 313 2.97 -17.44 -15.37
C PHE A 313 3.04 -18.20 -14.04
N GLN A 314 1.99 -18.89 -13.62
CA GLN A 314 2.09 -19.95 -12.62
C GLN A 314 2.99 -21.11 -13.11
N ASN A 315 3.23 -21.20 -14.41
CA ASN A 315 4.31 -22.01 -14.96
C ASN A 315 5.65 -21.30 -14.74
N SER A 316 6.53 -21.89 -13.93
CA SER A 316 7.80 -21.32 -13.50
C SER A 316 8.75 -20.98 -14.67
N GLN A 317 8.79 -21.81 -15.71
CA GLN A 317 9.58 -21.54 -16.90
C GLN A 317 9.04 -20.34 -17.68
N ALA A 318 7.72 -20.25 -17.87
CA ALA A 318 7.09 -19.12 -18.56
C ALA A 318 7.35 -17.82 -17.79
N ALA A 319 7.18 -17.85 -16.46
CA ALA A 319 7.49 -16.71 -15.60
C ALA A 319 8.95 -16.26 -15.71
N ALA A 320 9.90 -17.18 -15.64
CA ALA A 320 11.33 -16.87 -15.74
C ALA A 320 11.70 -16.26 -17.10
N LEU A 321 11.18 -16.81 -18.20
CA LEU A 321 11.43 -16.27 -19.54
C LEU A 321 10.86 -14.86 -19.70
N ARG A 322 9.64 -14.61 -19.17
CA ARG A 322 9.04 -13.27 -19.14
C ARG A 322 9.86 -12.32 -18.27
N THR A 323 10.27 -12.72 -17.09
CA THR A 323 11.11 -11.92 -16.19
C THR A 323 12.42 -11.51 -16.88
N ASN A 324 13.12 -12.45 -17.54
CA ASN A 324 14.33 -12.14 -18.31
C ASN A 324 14.07 -11.13 -19.42
N GLU A 325 12.97 -11.29 -20.18
CA GLU A 325 12.56 -10.35 -21.22
C GLU A 325 12.36 -8.94 -20.67
N LEU A 326 11.57 -8.81 -19.59
CA LEU A 326 11.26 -7.53 -18.98
C LEU A 326 12.53 -6.84 -18.46
N ILE A 327 13.36 -7.53 -17.66
CA ILE A 327 14.60 -6.96 -17.09
C ILE A 327 15.52 -6.45 -18.21
N ARG A 328 15.74 -7.23 -19.26
CA ARG A 328 16.60 -6.81 -20.37
C ARG A 328 16.09 -5.55 -21.06
N ALA A 329 14.78 -5.50 -21.31
CA ALA A 329 14.15 -4.38 -21.98
C ALA A 329 14.14 -3.11 -21.10
N MET A 330 13.86 -3.27 -19.82
CA MET A 330 13.90 -2.17 -18.84
C MET A 330 15.32 -1.58 -18.72
N LYS A 331 16.34 -2.43 -18.60
CA LYS A 331 17.75 -2.01 -18.54
C LYS A 331 18.30 -1.43 -19.86
N GLN A 332 17.62 -1.66 -20.99
CA GLN A 332 17.90 -0.92 -22.23
C GLN A 332 17.42 0.54 -22.17
N ALA A 333 16.30 0.80 -21.49
CA ALA A 333 15.81 2.16 -21.31
C ALA A 333 16.63 2.92 -20.25
N ASP A 334 16.96 2.25 -19.14
CA ASP A 334 17.79 2.82 -18.08
C ASP A 334 18.68 1.70 -17.46
N PRO A 335 19.98 1.67 -17.78
CA PRO A 335 20.89 0.66 -17.25
C PRO A 335 21.23 0.83 -15.76
N THR A 336 20.82 1.92 -15.12
CA THR A 336 21.13 2.24 -13.72
C THR A 336 20.11 1.70 -12.73
N ILE A 337 18.95 1.24 -13.20
CA ILE A 337 17.91 0.69 -12.35
C ILE A 337 18.31 -0.64 -11.71
N ALA A 338 17.83 -0.86 -10.51
CA ALA A 338 17.86 -2.15 -9.84
C ALA A 338 16.54 -2.90 -10.07
N THR A 339 16.62 -4.21 -10.14
CA THR A 339 15.46 -5.08 -10.35
C THR A 339 15.34 -6.11 -9.25
N ALA A 340 14.11 -6.35 -8.77
CA ALA A 340 13.77 -7.39 -7.82
C ALA A 340 12.93 -8.47 -8.50
N ILE A 341 13.25 -9.74 -8.27
CA ILE A 341 12.47 -10.87 -8.76
C ILE A 341 11.69 -11.52 -7.62
N GLY A 342 10.41 -11.87 -7.87
CA GLY A 342 9.56 -12.49 -6.86
C GLY A 342 9.88 -13.97 -6.65
N LEU A 343 10.25 -14.33 -5.42
CA LEU A 343 10.34 -15.71 -4.98
C LEU A 343 9.34 -15.94 -3.84
N THR A 344 8.87 -17.17 -3.69
CA THR A 344 7.84 -17.47 -2.68
C THR A 344 8.38 -17.53 -1.28
N TRP A 345 7.51 -17.18 -0.33
CA TRP A 345 7.77 -17.23 1.10
C TRP A 345 7.30 -18.52 1.77
N GLY A 346 6.59 -19.41 1.10
CA GLY A 346 5.96 -20.48 1.84
C GLY A 346 5.64 -21.78 1.11
N TYR A 347 5.01 -22.61 1.88
CA TYR A 347 4.60 -23.98 1.63
C TYR A 347 4.17 -24.30 0.19
N GLY A 348 4.79 -25.34 -0.36
CA GLY A 348 4.35 -25.98 -1.59
C GLY A 348 4.91 -25.40 -2.88
N TYR A 349 5.60 -24.26 -2.85
CA TYR A 349 6.12 -23.60 -4.06
C TYR A 349 7.63 -23.69 -4.24
N ARG A 350 8.31 -24.46 -3.40
CA ARG A 350 9.78 -24.67 -3.48
C ARG A 350 10.24 -25.14 -4.84
N ASP A 351 9.57 -26.15 -5.37
CA ASP A 351 9.90 -26.69 -6.66
C ASP A 351 9.68 -25.66 -7.77
N TRP A 352 8.65 -24.82 -7.62
CA TRP A 352 8.41 -23.71 -8.52
C TRP A 352 9.59 -22.72 -8.50
N CYS A 353 10.08 -22.32 -7.34
CA CYS A 353 11.22 -21.41 -7.21
C CYS A 353 12.50 -22.02 -7.81
N PHE A 354 12.78 -23.29 -7.55
CA PHE A 354 13.93 -23.96 -8.13
C PHE A 354 13.83 -24.03 -9.66
N ASP A 355 12.65 -24.36 -10.18
CA ASP A 355 12.45 -24.42 -11.62
C ASP A 355 12.53 -23.03 -12.25
N PHE A 356 11.96 -22.01 -11.63
CA PHE A 356 12.06 -20.62 -12.05
C PHE A 356 13.53 -20.19 -12.18
N MET A 357 14.34 -20.42 -11.13
CA MET A 357 15.75 -20.03 -11.11
C MET A 357 16.61 -20.77 -12.15
N LYS A 358 16.22 -21.95 -12.58
CA LYS A 358 16.93 -22.67 -13.70
C LYS A 358 16.88 -21.90 -15.01
N TYR A 359 15.84 -21.09 -15.24
CA TYR A 359 15.62 -20.36 -16.49
C TYR A 359 15.90 -18.86 -16.36
N ILE A 360 16.26 -18.37 -15.19
CA ILE A 360 16.77 -17.02 -15.02
C ILE A 360 18.19 -16.96 -15.54
N ASP A 361 18.42 -16.11 -16.53
CA ASP A 361 19.72 -15.90 -17.18
C ASP A 361 20.11 -14.41 -17.28
N THR A 362 19.28 -13.53 -16.75
CA THR A 362 19.48 -12.08 -16.73
C THR A 362 19.85 -11.64 -15.32
N PRO A 363 20.91 -10.84 -15.13
CA PRO A 363 21.28 -10.32 -13.83
C PRO A 363 20.17 -9.46 -13.21
N PHE A 364 19.98 -9.61 -11.91
CA PHE A 364 19.07 -8.86 -11.05
C PHE A 364 19.78 -8.55 -9.72
N GLU A 365 19.25 -7.60 -8.96
CA GLU A 365 19.92 -7.09 -7.77
C GLU A 365 19.24 -7.53 -6.47
N TYR A 366 17.92 -7.82 -6.51
CA TYR A 366 17.14 -8.13 -5.31
C TYR A 366 16.22 -9.33 -5.52
N VAL A 367 15.96 -10.01 -4.40
CA VAL A 367 14.84 -10.95 -4.26
C VAL A 367 13.73 -10.25 -3.49
N SER A 368 12.52 -10.26 -4.04
CA SER A 368 11.28 -9.89 -3.34
C SER A 368 10.84 -11.06 -2.47
N TYR A 369 10.63 -10.81 -1.19
CA TYR A 369 10.24 -11.80 -0.18
C TYR A 369 9.10 -11.27 0.66
N HIS A 370 8.02 -12.06 0.81
CA HIS A 370 6.85 -11.69 1.59
C HIS A 370 6.84 -12.41 2.94
N ASP A 371 6.62 -11.68 4.02
CA ASP A 371 6.61 -12.23 5.39
C ASP A 371 5.32 -11.91 6.15
N TYR A 372 4.42 -12.89 6.21
CA TYR A 372 3.15 -12.82 6.93
C TYR A 372 3.09 -13.88 8.02
N ILE A 373 3.36 -13.50 9.26
CA ILE A 373 3.48 -14.42 10.39
C ILE A 373 2.17 -15.15 10.71
N GLY A 374 1.04 -14.44 10.63
CA GLY A 374 -0.26 -14.94 11.08
C GLY A 374 -0.94 -15.97 10.16
N ILE A 375 -0.28 -16.34 9.05
CA ILE A 375 -0.78 -17.39 8.16
C ILE A 375 -0.39 -18.77 8.67
N LEU A 376 0.58 -18.85 9.54
CA LEU A 376 1.05 -20.11 10.11
C LEU A 376 0.05 -20.63 11.13
N PRO A 377 -0.30 -21.94 11.11
CA PRO A 377 -1.35 -22.51 11.95
C PRO A 377 -1.18 -22.27 13.44
N ASP A 378 0.05 -22.16 13.91
CA ASP A 378 0.38 -22.01 15.33
C ASP A 378 0.45 -20.55 15.81
N ALA A 379 0.50 -19.59 14.90
CA ALA A 379 0.54 -18.15 15.23
C ALA A 379 -0.76 -17.64 15.88
N SER A 380 -1.87 -18.33 15.67
CA SER A 380 -3.18 -17.98 16.24
C SER A 380 -3.41 -18.48 17.67
N GLN A 381 -2.52 -19.29 18.22
CA GLN A 381 -2.70 -19.95 19.51
C GLN A 381 -1.88 -19.28 20.61
N GLY A 382 -2.40 -18.21 21.16
CA GLY A 382 -2.02 -17.84 22.52
C GLY A 382 -1.26 -16.55 22.69
N ASP A 383 -1.40 -16.05 23.87
CA ASP A 383 -0.61 -15.07 24.61
C ASP A 383 0.88 -15.46 24.57
N ASN A 384 1.57 -15.23 23.43
CA ASN A 384 2.87 -15.84 23.34
C ASN A 384 3.83 -15.11 22.38
N GLY A 385 4.42 -14.02 22.92
CA GLY A 385 5.49 -13.33 22.23
C GLY A 385 6.69 -14.23 21.90
N MET A 386 6.89 -15.31 22.63
CA MET A 386 7.93 -16.30 22.31
C MET A 386 7.55 -17.09 21.06
N ALA A 387 6.30 -17.54 20.94
CA ALA A 387 5.84 -18.23 19.74
C ALA A 387 5.97 -17.34 18.49
N THR A 388 5.65 -16.05 18.59
CA THR A 388 5.85 -15.10 17.47
C THR A 388 7.32 -15.01 17.08
N THR A 389 8.24 -15.00 18.05
CA THR A 389 9.68 -14.97 17.77
C THR A 389 10.17 -16.27 17.15
N GLU A 390 9.74 -17.42 17.67
CA GLU A 390 10.06 -18.72 17.11
C GLU A 390 9.58 -18.83 15.67
N ILE A 391 8.38 -18.37 15.36
CA ILE A 391 7.83 -18.33 14.01
C ILE A 391 8.67 -17.42 13.10
N LEU A 392 9.04 -16.22 13.55
CA LEU A 392 9.94 -15.34 12.80
C LEU A 392 11.28 -16.00 12.54
N GLU A 393 11.87 -16.59 13.56
CA GLU A 393 13.12 -17.30 13.44
C GLU A 393 13.02 -18.49 12.49
N ASP A 394 11.92 -19.26 12.54
CA ASP A 394 11.70 -20.39 11.64
C ASP A 394 11.40 -19.95 10.20
N ASN A 395 10.65 -18.87 9.99
CA ASN A 395 10.43 -18.29 8.66
C ASN A 395 11.75 -17.88 7.99
N PHE A 396 12.68 -17.35 8.78
CA PHE A 396 13.96 -16.86 8.29
C PHE A 396 15.10 -17.89 8.43
N ARG A 397 14.90 -19.00 9.12
CA ARG A 397 15.81 -20.14 9.22
C ARG A 397 15.35 -21.34 8.35
N ASP A 398 16.15 -22.40 8.38
CA ASP A 398 15.96 -23.65 7.63
C ASP A 398 14.80 -24.55 8.11
N GLY A 399 13.69 -23.98 8.59
CA GLY A 399 12.49 -24.75 8.89
C GLY A 399 11.77 -25.28 7.64
N ASP A 400 10.66 -25.98 7.84
CA ASP A 400 9.81 -26.48 6.74
C ASP A 400 9.19 -25.36 5.90
N CYS A 401 9.21 -24.13 6.40
CA CYS A 401 8.92 -22.90 5.67
C CYS A 401 10.26 -22.31 5.19
N PHE A 402 10.43 -22.19 3.88
CA PHE A 402 11.65 -21.75 3.24
C PHE A 402 12.10 -20.39 3.72
N GLY A 403 12.94 -20.35 4.76
CA GLY A 403 13.51 -19.13 5.29
C GLY A 403 14.48 -18.47 4.30
N LEU A 404 14.81 -17.22 4.57
CA LEU A 404 15.81 -16.45 3.79
C LEU A 404 17.16 -17.17 3.65
N ASN A 405 17.55 -18.02 4.61
CA ASN A 405 18.75 -18.86 4.49
C ASN A 405 18.71 -19.79 3.29
N PHE A 406 17.55 -20.34 2.96
CA PHE A 406 17.38 -21.17 1.77
C PHE A 406 17.66 -20.38 0.50
N TYR A 407 17.08 -19.19 0.37
CA TYR A 407 17.32 -18.32 -0.79
C TYR A 407 18.77 -17.86 -0.83
N ARG A 408 19.35 -17.48 0.29
CA ARG A 408 20.76 -17.17 0.39
C ARG A 408 21.61 -18.31 -0.13
N ASP A 409 21.43 -19.52 0.39
CA ASP A 409 22.22 -20.69 0.02
C ASP A 409 22.01 -21.11 -1.44
N MET A 410 20.81 -20.97 -1.98
CA MET A 410 20.50 -21.22 -3.38
C MET A 410 21.11 -20.16 -4.31
N LEU A 411 20.95 -18.88 -3.99
CA LEU A 411 21.35 -17.77 -4.85
C LEU A 411 22.86 -17.50 -4.81
N PHE A 412 23.52 -17.70 -3.66
CA PHE A 412 24.96 -17.46 -3.52
C PHE A 412 25.83 -18.60 -4.04
N LYS A 413 25.29 -19.81 -4.20
CA LYS A 413 26.03 -20.95 -4.78
C LYS A 413 26.24 -20.87 -6.29
N GLU A 414 25.50 -20.04 -6.99
CA GLU A 414 25.42 -20.07 -8.46
C GLU A 414 25.86 -18.75 -9.13
N SER A 415 27.02 -18.21 -8.80
CA SER A 415 27.71 -17.17 -9.60
C SER A 415 26.96 -15.85 -9.91
N PHE A 416 25.86 -15.53 -9.26
CA PHE A 416 25.26 -14.20 -9.30
C PHE A 416 26.03 -13.25 -8.35
N ALA A 417 26.04 -11.95 -8.67
CA ALA A 417 26.56 -10.91 -7.79
C ALA A 417 25.89 -10.97 -6.40
N PRO A 418 26.42 -10.36 -5.35
CA PRO A 418 25.77 -10.37 -4.04
C PRO A 418 24.34 -9.85 -4.17
N ILE A 419 23.38 -10.77 -4.00
CA ILE A 419 21.95 -10.49 -4.10
C ILE A 419 21.46 -10.06 -2.73
N ARG A 420 20.65 -8.99 -2.70
CA ARG A 420 20.03 -8.45 -1.50
C ARG A 420 18.56 -8.86 -1.45
N VAL A 421 17.96 -8.74 -0.28
CA VAL A 421 16.56 -9.09 -0.03
C VAL A 421 15.75 -7.83 0.23
N CYS A 422 14.63 -7.71 -0.48
CA CYS A 422 13.53 -6.81 -0.14
C CYS A 422 12.46 -7.64 0.58
N VAL A 423 12.12 -7.30 1.81
CA VAL A 423 10.94 -7.82 2.49
C VAL A 423 9.78 -6.88 2.15
N ASP A 424 9.34 -6.94 0.89
CA ASP A 424 8.48 -5.93 0.27
C ASP A 424 6.98 -6.12 0.50
N GLU A 425 6.61 -7.17 1.22
CA GLU A 425 5.32 -7.31 1.89
C GLU A 425 5.53 -7.97 3.26
N TRP A 426 5.30 -7.21 4.32
CA TRP A 426 5.35 -7.76 5.66
C TRP A 426 4.29 -7.15 6.58
N ASN A 427 3.69 -7.98 7.39
CA ASN A 427 2.73 -7.66 8.45
C ASN A 427 2.47 -8.95 9.23
N TYR A 428 1.68 -8.88 10.29
CA TYR A 428 1.14 -10.09 10.90
C TYR A 428 0.29 -10.90 9.89
N SER A 429 -0.63 -10.25 9.20
CA SER A 429 -1.48 -10.84 8.15
C SER A 429 -2.08 -9.73 7.31
N TRP A 430 -2.48 -10.04 6.08
CA TRP A 430 -3.28 -9.10 5.27
C TRP A 430 -4.75 -9.10 5.70
N GLY A 431 -5.47 -8.00 5.39
CA GLY A 431 -6.92 -7.87 5.60
C GLY A 431 -7.34 -7.90 7.06
N LYS A 432 -6.48 -7.46 7.97
CA LYS A 432 -6.76 -7.38 9.40
C LYS A 432 -6.76 -5.94 9.88
N ASP A 433 -7.76 -5.61 10.68
CA ASP A 433 -7.78 -4.34 11.41
C ASP A 433 -6.64 -4.30 12.44
N SER A 434 -6.23 -3.08 12.82
CA SER A 434 -5.23 -2.86 13.87
C SER A 434 -5.66 -3.49 15.18
N SER A 435 -4.72 -4.14 15.86
CA SER A 435 -4.94 -4.75 17.18
C SER A 435 -3.63 -4.79 17.97
N ASN A 436 -3.73 -5.03 19.28
CA ASN A 436 -2.56 -5.17 20.15
C ASN A 436 -1.67 -6.34 19.73
N ALA A 437 -2.26 -7.43 19.24
CA ALA A 437 -1.52 -8.58 18.73
C ALA A 437 -0.75 -8.26 17.44
N LEU A 438 -1.38 -7.52 16.50
CA LEU A 438 -0.69 -7.05 15.29
C LEU A 438 0.48 -6.13 15.64
N PHE A 439 0.24 -5.11 16.47
CA PHE A 439 1.26 -4.18 16.92
C PHE A 439 2.48 -4.90 17.49
N PHE A 440 2.23 -5.81 18.42
CA PHE A 440 3.29 -6.56 19.10
C PHE A 440 4.10 -7.42 18.10
N SER A 441 3.40 -8.14 17.22
CA SER A 441 4.04 -8.95 16.18
C SER A 441 4.85 -8.09 15.20
N ASN A 442 4.29 -6.94 14.80
CA ASN A 442 4.98 -5.99 13.92
C ASN A 442 6.23 -5.38 14.57
N ALA A 443 6.21 -5.18 15.90
CA ALA A 443 7.40 -4.71 16.62
C ALA A 443 8.54 -5.73 16.58
N LEU A 444 8.24 -7.01 16.77
CA LEU A 444 9.23 -8.09 16.68
C LEU A 444 9.73 -8.27 15.23
N GLN A 445 8.83 -8.19 14.22
CA GLN A 445 9.23 -8.24 12.81
C GLN A 445 10.17 -7.10 12.46
N LEU A 446 9.86 -5.87 12.86
CA LEU A 446 10.68 -4.71 12.56
C LEU A 446 12.07 -4.79 13.22
N HIS A 447 12.16 -5.28 14.46
CA HIS A 447 13.43 -5.60 15.11
C HIS A 447 14.22 -6.67 14.36
N PHE A 448 13.51 -7.72 13.90
CA PHE A 448 14.13 -8.80 13.14
C PHE A 448 14.68 -8.28 11.80
N ILE A 449 13.89 -7.52 11.04
CA ILE A 449 14.30 -6.87 9.78
C ILE A 449 15.52 -5.99 10.02
N ALA A 450 15.49 -5.14 11.05
CA ALA A 450 16.60 -4.25 11.40
C ALA A 450 17.90 -5.01 11.71
N LYS A 451 17.80 -6.17 12.36
CA LYS A 451 18.94 -7.04 12.70
C LYS A 451 19.38 -7.95 11.55
N GLY A 452 18.55 -8.12 10.54
CA GLY A 452 18.73 -9.11 9.46
C GLY A 452 19.68 -8.71 8.34
N LYS A 453 20.20 -7.48 8.33
CA LYS A 453 21.02 -6.97 7.22
C LYS A 453 22.26 -7.83 6.93
N GLU A 454 23.06 -8.15 7.93
CA GLU A 454 24.27 -8.95 7.72
C GLU A 454 23.99 -10.45 7.58
N THR A 455 23.02 -10.95 8.36
CA THR A 455 22.73 -12.39 8.42
C THR A 455 21.93 -12.88 7.22
N TYR A 456 20.94 -12.08 6.79
CA TYR A 456 19.98 -12.44 5.75
C TYR A 456 20.05 -11.52 4.52
N HIS A 457 20.94 -10.52 4.52
CA HIS A 457 21.08 -9.52 3.46
C HIS A 457 19.80 -8.72 3.21
N ILE A 458 18.99 -8.52 4.26
CA ILE A 458 17.82 -7.66 4.19
C ILE A 458 18.28 -6.22 4.04
N ASP A 459 17.91 -5.59 2.94
CA ASP A 459 18.31 -4.23 2.58
C ASP A 459 17.12 -3.28 2.55
N ARG A 460 15.93 -3.79 2.27
CA ARG A 460 14.68 -3.02 2.18
C ARG A 460 13.52 -3.78 2.82
N ALA A 461 12.53 -3.03 3.31
CA ALA A 461 11.30 -3.63 3.82
C ALA A 461 10.12 -2.65 3.66
N GLU A 462 9.00 -3.13 3.12
CA GLU A 462 7.80 -2.36 2.85
C GLU A 462 6.61 -2.97 3.60
N PHE A 463 6.12 -2.21 4.58
CA PHE A 463 4.98 -2.64 5.41
C PHE A 463 3.69 -2.72 4.59
N PHE A 464 3.00 -3.83 4.67
CA PHE A 464 1.78 -4.11 3.95
C PHE A 464 0.55 -4.10 4.89
N MET A 465 -0.34 -3.13 4.80
CA MET A 465 -0.20 -1.84 4.16
C MET A 465 -0.60 -0.73 5.14
N PRO A 466 -0.15 0.51 4.93
CA PRO A 466 -0.30 1.55 5.96
C PRO A 466 -1.75 2.01 6.15
N VAL A 467 -2.59 2.00 5.10
CA VAL A 467 -3.97 2.51 5.18
C VAL A 467 -4.95 1.35 5.31
N ASN A 468 -5.72 1.36 6.38
CA ASN A 468 -6.75 0.39 6.76
C ASN A 468 -6.25 -1.05 7.03
N GLU A 469 -4.93 -1.27 7.13
CA GLU A 469 -4.36 -2.57 7.51
C GLU A 469 -3.19 -2.47 8.51
N GLY A 470 -3.24 -1.56 9.47
CA GLY A 470 -2.30 -1.58 10.59
C GLY A 470 -1.82 -0.22 11.09
N MET A 471 -1.54 0.75 10.22
CA MET A 471 -1.01 2.05 10.67
C MET A 471 -2.08 3.12 10.80
N LEU A 472 -2.97 3.23 9.84
CA LEU A 472 -4.04 4.23 9.81
C LEU A 472 -5.39 3.52 9.64
N THR A 473 -6.38 3.93 10.42
CA THR A 473 -7.78 3.53 10.24
C THR A 473 -8.56 4.74 9.72
N VAL A 474 -9.13 4.61 8.52
CA VAL A 474 -9.94 5.65 7.86
C VAL A 474 -11.40 5.23 7.87
N LYS A 475 -12.26 6.03 8.50
CA LYS A 475 -13.72 5.81 8.53
C LYS A 475 -14.44 7.13 8.31
N GLY A 476 -15.22 7.21 7.22
CA GLY A 476 -15.87 8.45 6.85
C GLY A 476 -14.88 9.61 6.72
N SER A 477 -15.07 10.69 7.45
CA SER A 477 -14.16 11.83 7.52
C SER A 477 -13.02 11.68 8.55
N SER A 478 -13.01 10.60 9.33
CA SER A 478 -12.03 10.41 10.42
C SER A 478 -10.83 9.62 9.97
N VAL A 479 -9.64 10.07 10.38
CA VAL A 479 -8.37 9.32 10.25
C VAL A 479 -7.80 9.12 11.66
N LYS A 480 -7.64 7.87 12.06
CA LYS A 480 -7.04 7.48 13.33
C LYS A 480 -5.64 6.90 13.08
N THR A 481 -4.65 7.42 13.79
CA THR A 481 -3.30 6.85 13.85
C THR A 481 -3.27 5.71 14.85
N GLU A 482 -2.83 4.52 14.42
CA GLU A 482 -2.81 3.31 15.21
C GLU A 482 -1.43 3.05 15.84
N SER A 483 -1.34 2.08 16.76
CA SER A 483 -0.12 1.77 17.50
C SER A 483 1.07 1.44 16.60
N THR A 484 0.87 0.73 15.48
CA THR A 484 1.94 0.41 14.52
C THR A 484 2.50 1.68 13.84
N ALA A 485 1.69 2.71 13.59
CA ALA A 485 2.21 3.98 13.08
C ALA A 485 3.12 4.68 14.10
N HIS A 486 2.74 4.68 15.37
CA HIS A 486 3.60 5.20 16.45
C HIS A 486 4.90 4.38 16.60
N LEU A 487 4.82 3.06 16.42
CA LEU A 487 6.00 2.20 16.37
C LEU A 487 6.96 2.65 15.27
N PHE A 488 6.47 2.83 14.04
CA PHE A 488 7.31 3.31 12.94
C PHE A 488 7.94 4.67 13.22
N THR A 489 7.15 5.63 13.74
CA THR A 489 7.63 6.96 14.08
C THR A 489 8.77 6.91 15.12
N LEU A 490 8.62 6.13 16.19
CA LEU A 490 9.63 6.03 17.24
C LEU A 490 10.87 5.24 16.78
N MET A 491 10.67 4.18 15.99
CA MET A 491 11.77 3.41 15.41
C MET A 491 12.64 4.22 14.43
N GLN A 492 12.12 5.31 13.83
CA GLN A 492 12.92 6.24 13.02
C GLN A 492 14.12 6.82 13.78
N SER A 493 14.08 6.83 15.11
CA SER A 493 15.21 7.27 15.94
C SER A 493 16.47 6.42 15.75
N HIS A 494 16.34 5.20 15.26
CA HIS A 494 17.46 4.32 14.94
C HIS A 494 18.16 4.64 13.61
N ARG A 495 17.50 5.39 12.70
CA ARG A 495 18.03 5.68 11.35
C ARG A 495 19.35 6.43 11.40
N GLY A 496 20.27 6.01 10.54
CA GLY A 496 21.60 6.60 10.44
C GLY A 496 22.55 6.23 11.59
N GLY A 497 22.08 5.44 12.57
CA GLY A 497 22.92 4.87 13.60
C GLY A 497 23.56 3.55 13.18
N THR A 498 24.64 3.17 13.85
CA THR A 498 25.25 1.84 13.69
C THR A 498 24.57 0.86 14.60
N VAL A 499 23.92 -0.18 14.05
CA VAL A 499 23.37 -1.28 14.85
C VAL A 499 24.51 -1.98 15.56
N ILE A 500 24.45 -2.03 16.87
CA ILE A 500 25.48 -2.69 17.70
C ILE A 500 24.86 -3.92 18.39
N PRO A 501 25.64 -4.99 18.60
CA PRO A 501 25.18 -6.14 19.36
C PRO A 501 24.79 -5.72 20.77
N CYS A 502 23.66 -6.22 21.24
CA CYS A 502 23.16 -6.03 22.59
C CYS A 502 22.45 -7.32 23.07
N ASP A 503 22.52 -7.57 24.36
CA ASP A 503 21.83 -8.69 25.00
C ASP A 503 21.34 -8.29 26.39
N SER A 504 20.55 -9.19 27.02
CA SER A 504 20.03 -9.02 28.35
C SER A 504 20.06 -10.33 29.11
N ASP A 505 20.23 -10.25 30.43
CA ASP A 505 20.07 -11.39 31.35
C ASP A 505 18.64 -12.00 31.30
N HIS A 506 17.68 -11.32 30.69
CA HIS A 506 16.30 -11.75 30.60
C HIS A 506 15.93 -12.19 29.18
N PRO A 507 15.62 -13.49 28.96
CA PRO A 507 15.40 -14.03 27.63
C PRO A 507 14.10 -13.51 26.95
N ASP A 508 13.19 -12.92 27.71
CA ASP A 508 11.92 -12.41 27.17
C ASP A 508 11.99 -10.96 26.67
N LEU A 509 13.18 -10.34 26.69
CA LEU A 509 13.40 -9.03 26.10
C LEU A 509 14.01 -9.17 24.70
N ASP A 510 13.37 -8.59 23.70
CA ASP A 510 13.97 -8.39 22.38
C ASP A 510 14.50 -6.98 22.28
N LEU A 511 15.75 -6.84 21.86
CA LEU A 511 16.51 -5.59 21.91
C LEU A 511 17.01 -5.20 20.52
N LEU A 512 16.96 -3.88 20.23
CA LEU A 512 17.65 -3.27 19.12
C LEU A 512 18.35 -2.01 19.63
N CYS A 513 19.66 -1.91 19.42
CA CYS A 513 20.44 -0.74 19.81
C CYS A 513 21.21 -0.16 18.61
N THR A 514 21.20 1.17 18.49
CA THR A 514 21.99 1.91 17.50
C THR A 514 22.86 2.96 18.13
N ASP A 515 24.12 3.05 17.65
CA ASP A 515 25.12 4.05 18.07
C ASP A 515 25.19 5.21 17.07
N HIS A 516 24.88 6.41 17.54
CA HIS A 516 24.95 7.67 16.78
C HIS A 516 26.20 8.51 17.08
N GLY A 517 27.16 7.93 17.75
CA GLY A 517 28.39 8.60 18.11
C GLY A 517 28.34 9.29 19.48
N ASP A 518 27.48 10.27 19.68
CA ASP A 518 27.31 11.02 20.94
C ASP A 518 26.25 10.43 21.88
N HIS A 519 25.32 9.64 21.36
CA HIS A 519 24.25 8.96 22.09
C HIS A 519 23.93 7.60 21.47
N LEU A 520 23.12 6.82 22.17
CA LEU A 520 22.55 5.55 21.69
C LEU A 520 21.04 5.65 21.68
N PHE A 521 20.40 4.93 20.74
CA PHE A 521 18.99 4.60 20.85
C PHE A 521 18.84 3.11 21.11
N LEU A 522 17.97 2.78 22.07
CA LEU A 522 17.64 1.42 22.43
C LEU A 522 16.13 1.25 22.41
N SER A 523 15.62 0.31 21.61
CA SER A 523 14.24 -0.17 21.69
C SER A 523 14.19 -1.55 22.31
N VAL A 524 13.17 -1.77 23.14
CA VAL A 524 12.99 -2.98 23.94
C VAL A 524 11.56 -3.47 23.78
N VAL A 525 11.38 -4.69 23.27
CA VAL A 525 10.09 -5.39 23.21
C VAL A 525 10.01 -6.39 24.35
N ASN A 526 9.00 -6.27 25.22
CA ASN A 526 8.76 -7.24 26.29
C ASN A 526 7.80 -8.33 25.81
N ARG A 527 8.29 -9.55 25.69
CA ARG A 527 7.51 -10.71 25.22
C ARG A 527 6.60 -11.33 26.27
N LYS A 528 6.72 -10.90 27.55
CA LYS A 528 5.83 -11.35 28.65
C LYS A 528 4.62 -10.45 28.82
N SER A 529 3.64 -10.96 29.53
CA SER A 529 2.47 -10.20 29.98
C SER A 529 2.70 -9.37 31.24
N THR A 530 3.86 -9.50 31.89
CA THR A 530 4.18 -8.80 33.13
C THR A 530 5.22 -7.70 32.91
N PRO A 531 5.11 -6.56 33.61
CA PRO A 531 6.13 -5.51 33.53
C PRO A 531 7.50 -5.98 33.98
N LEU A 532 8.54 -5.45 33.34
CA LEU A 532 9.94 -5.68 33.71
C LEU A 532 10.64 -4.34 33.89
N ASP A 533 11.23 -4.16 35.09
CA ASP A 533 12.13 -3.06 35.37
C ASP A 533 13.54 -3.44 34.88
N MET A 534 14.23 -2.51 34.21
CA MET A 534 15.53 -2.77 33.61
C MET A 534 16.60 -1.82 34.16
N THR A 535 17.87 -2.16 33.93
CA THR A 535 19.00 -1.26 34.13
C THR A 535 19.83 -1.20 32.87
N THR A 536 20.38 -0.01 32.59
CA THR A 536 21.32 0.22 31.49
C THR A 536 22.67 0.50 32.11
N GLU A 537 23.50 -0.50 32.24
CA GLU A 537 24.75 -0.41 32.96
C GLU A 537 25.69 0.65 32.35
N GLY A 538 25.98 1.71 33.11
CA GLY A 538 26.94 2.76 32.72
C GLY A 538 26.39 3.86 31.77
N TYR A 539 25.06 3.86 31.48
CA TYR A 539 24.44 4.87 30.63
C TYR A 539 23.34 5.63 31.36
N GLU A 540 23.26 6.93 31.14
CA GLU A 540 22.19 7.79 31.63
C GLU A 540 21.04 7.82 30.62
N ILE A 541 19.82 7.56 31.08
CA ILE A 541 18.60 7.65 30.24
C ILE A 541 18.19 9.12 30.18
N THR A 542 18.23 9.71 28.98
CA THR A 542 17.88 11.11 28.75
C THR A 542 16.48 11.29 28.17
N ASP A 543 15.92 10.24 27.57
CA ASP A 543 14.57 10.19 27.05
C ASP A 543 14.06 8.74 27.15
N CYS A 544 12.77 8.57 27.47
CA CYS A 544 12.18 7.28 27.65
C CYS A 544 10.68 7.32 27.29
N THR A 545 10.31 6.72 26.17
CA THR A 545 8.94 6.68 25.67
C THR A 545 8.47 5.24 25.47
N GLU A 546 7.27 4.92 25.91
CA GLU A 546 6.68 3.59 25.77
C GLU A 546 5.40 3.64 24.93
N ILE A 547 5.27 2.70 23.99
CA ILE A 547 3.96 2.33 23.44
C ILE A 547 3.47 1.18 24.30
N ARG A 548 2.53 1.51 25.18
CA ARG A 548 1.97 0.57 26.17
C ARG A 548 0.68 0.00 25.65
N THR A 549 0.61 -1.33 25.61
CA THR A 549 -0.63 -2.07 25.32
C THR A 549 -1.12 -2.81 26.55
N GLY A 550 -2.39 -3.23 26.55
CA GLY A 550 -2.95 -3.95 27.69
C GLY A 550 -2.57 -5.42 27.72
N ALA A 551 -2.93 -6.14 26.67
CA ALA A 551 -2.73 -7.57 26.54
C ALA A 551 -2.53 -7.95 25.07
N TYR A 552 -1.90 -9.09 24.82
CA TYR A 552 -1.88 -9.69 23.49
C TYR A 552 -3.30 -10.11 23.10
N SER A 553 -3.94 -9.35 22.21
CA SER A 553 -5.34 -9.54 21.83
C SER A 553 -5.59 -9.11 20.39
N PHE A 554 -6.33 -9.91 19.64
CA PHE A 554 -6.83 -9.55 18.32
C PHE A 554 -8.14 -8.75 18.37
N GLU A 555 -8.79 -8.72 19.53
CA GLU A 555 -10.07 -8.04 19.75
C GLU A 555 -9.90 -6.63 20.35
N SER A 556 -8.75 -6.33 20.92
CA SER A 556 -8.42 -5.02 21.50
C SER A 556 -7.38 -4.29 20.68
N ASN A 557 -7.57 -2.99 20.56
CA ASN A 557 -6.62 -2.06 19.98
C ASN A 557 -6.40 -0.86 20.92
N ASP A 558 -6.41 -1.13 22.23
CA ASP A 558 -6.18 -0.11 23.25
C ASP A 558 -4.68 0.04 23.50
N PHE A 559 -4.18 1.24 23.31
CA PHE A 559 -2.79 1.58 23.57
C PHE A 559 -2.63 3.01 24.08
N GLU A 560 -1.51 3.29 24.70
CA GLU A 560 -1.09 4.62 25.13
C GLU A 560 0.36 4.87 24.72
N VAL A 561 0.68 6.08 24.31
CA VAL A 561 2.07 6.52 24.12
C VAL A 561 2.42 7.37 25.34
N VAL A 562 3.36 6.89 26.18
CA VAL A 562 3.65 7.43 27.51
C VAL A 562 5.11 7.79 27.64
N GLU A 563 5.40 9.01 28.12
CA GLU A 563 6.74 9.36 28.59
C GLU A 563 6.98 8.72 29.96
N ASN A 564 7.98 7.86 30.05
CA ASN A 564 8.35 7.18 31.29
C ASN A 564 9.51 7.87 31.99
N THR A 565 9.50 7.87 33.33
CA THR A 565 10.59 8.39 34.16
C THR A 565 11.56 7.31 34.63
N ALA A 566 11.26 6.05 34.35
CA ALA A 566 12.06 4.90 34.73
C ALA A 566 12.03 3.84 33.60
N PRO A 567 13.07 3.04 33.44
CA PRO A 567 13.16 2.03 32.40
C PRO A 567 12.36 0.78 32.75
N THR A 568 11.04 0.93 32.81
CA THR A 568 10.08 -0.17 32.98
C THR A 568 9.37 -0.38 31.66
N VAL A 569 9.40 -1.59 31.12
CA VAL A 569 8.62 -1.99 29.95
C VAL A 569 7.44 -2.87 30.39
N HIS A 570 6.23 -2.46 30.07
CA HIS A 570 5.02 -3.24 30.36
C HIS A 570 4.92 -4.48 29.48
N GLY A 571 4.03 -5.37 29.82
CA GLY A 571 3.84 -6.61 29.06
C GLY A 571 3.34 -6.35 27.64
N HIS A 572 3.88 -7.05 26.64
CA HIS A 572 3.57 -6.93 25.21
C HIS A 572 3.68 -5.49 24.67
N SER A 573 4.55 -4.69 25.30
CA SER A 573 4.77 -3.28 24.99
C SER A 573 6.18 -3.03 24.44
N VAL A 574 6.40 -1.86 23.86
CA VAL A 574 7.69 -1.46 23.33
C VAL A 574 8.17 -0.19 24.01
N LEU A 575 9.35 -0.23 24.59
CA LEU A 575 10.01 0.90 25.22
C LEU A 575 11.15 1.42 24.34
N PHE A 576 11.22 2.73 24.17
CA PHE A 576 12.26 3.44 23.45
C PHE A 576 13.04 4.31 24.41
N MET A 577 14.36 4.20 24.36
CA MET A 577 15.23 4.98 25.23
C MET A 577 16.34 5.67 24.43
N LYS A 578 16.58 6.93 24.76
CA LYS A 578 17.81 7.63 24.37
C LYS A 578 18.77 7.60 25.52
N LEU A 579 19.99 7.12 25.26
CA LEU A 579 21.02 6.92 26.27
C LEU A 579 22.19 7.88 26.02
N ALA A 580 22.55 8.66 27.04
CA ALA A 580 23.76 9.45 27.03
C ALA A 580 24.96 8.57 27.42
N LYS A 581 26.15 8.97 26.94
CA LYS A 581 27.40 8.29 27.24
C LYS A 581 27.98 8.75 28.56
#